data_c0716c267876056988d9e9a72f626a95
#
_entry.id   c0716c267876056988d9e9a72f626a95
#
_cell.length_a   1.000
_cell.length_b   1.000
_cell.length_c   1.000
_cell.angle_alpha   90.00
_cell.angle_beta   90.00
_cell.angle_gamma   90.00
#
_symmetry.space_group_name_H-M   'P 1'
#
loop_
_entity.id
_entity.type
_entity.pdbx_description
1 polymer ?
#
loop_
_entity_poly.entity_id
_entity_poly.type
_entity_poly.pdbx_seq_one_letter_code
_entity_poly.pdbx_strand_id
1 'polypeptide(L)'
;MRKLFGTDGIRGIAGEYPLDRATTFAIGNALGHHLAKKSSKPRVVIGQDTRESSGWIGDSVAAGLAAAGAEVASAGVITTPGVAYLARKQSFAAGIVISASHNPWTDNGIKVFGGDGYKLSDELELSIEQEIDRKSTRLNSSH
;
A
#
# COMPACT_ATOMS: atom_id res chain seq x y z
N MET A 1 12.43 12.75 -10.34
CA MET A 1 11.32 11.95 -9.81
C MET A 1 11.52 11.63 -8.34
N ARG A 2 10.51 11.84 -7.55
CA ARG A 2 10.61 11.61 -6.11
C ARG A 2 10.39 10.14 -5.80
N LYS A 3 11.30 9.56 -5.01
CA LYS A 3 11.21 8.15 -4.65
C LYS A 3 10.34 7.97 -3.41
N LEU A 4 9.24 7.23 -3.55
CA LEU A 4 8.33 6.92 -2.44
C LEU A 4 8.79 5.69 -1.66
N PHE A 5 9.09 4.61 -2.37
CA PHE A 5 9.50 3.37 -1.72
C PHE A 5 10.94 3.44 -1.28
N GLY A 6 11.15 3.34 0.02
CA GLY A 6 12.47 3.14 0.59
C GLY A 6 12.73 1.67 0.84
N THR A 7 13.82 1.37 1.52
CA THR A 7 14.19 -0.01 1.89
C THR A 7 13.10 -0.68 2.72
N ASP A 8 12.45 0.09 3.60
CA ASP A 8 11.41 -0.42 4.50
C ASP A 8 10.01 0.04 4.11
N GLY A 9 9.75 0.19 2.81
CA GLY A 9 8.47 0.62 2.30
C GLY A 9 8.34 2.13 2.23
N ILE A 10 7.10 2.62 2.23
CA ILE A 10 6.80 4.05 2.20
C ILE A 10 6.64 4.51 3.64
N ARG A 11 7.40 5.52 4.05
CA ARG A 11 7.36 6.02 5.43
C ARG A 11 7.22 7.52 5.48
N GLY A 12 6.68 8.01 6.60
CA GLY A 12 6.53 9.42 6.85
C GLY A 12 5.73 9.70 8.10
N ILE A 13 5.40 10.97 8.29
CA ILE A 13 4.54 11.41 9.39
C ILE A 13 3.09 11.23 8.94
N ALA A 14 2.29 10.55 9.76
CA ALA A 14 0.89 10.29 9.42
C ALA A 14 0.14 11.63 9.22
N GLY A 15 -0.57 11.74 8.10
CA GLY A 15 -1.30 12.95 7.74
C GLY A 15 -0.53 13.88 6.81
N GLU A 16 0.78 13.70 6.68
CA GLU A 16 1.63 14.49 5.78
C GLU A 16 2.07 13.63 4.61
N TYR A 17 2.29 14.27 3.46
CA TYR A 17 2.76 13.54 2.28
C TYR A 17 4.00 12.70 2.63
N PRO A 18 4.09 11.43 2.24
CA PRO A 18 3.16 10.69 1.38
C PRO A 18 2.08 9.89 2.13
N LEU A 19 1.87 10.14 3.41
CA LEU A 19 0.88 9.41 4.22
C LEU A 19 -0.36 10.25 4.51
N ASP A 20 -0.72 11.14 3.60
CA ASP A 20 -1.99 11.87 3.59
C ASP A 20 -3.06 11.01 2.89
N ARG A 21 -4.34 11.38 3.05
CA ARG A 21 -5.43 10.57 2.52
C ARG A 21 -5.40 10.43 1.01
N ALA A 22 -5.14 11.51 0.29
CA ALA A 22 -5.13 11.47 -1.17
C ALA A 22 -4.01 10.58 -1.70
N THR A 23 -2.81 10.69 -1.13
CA THR A 23 -1.66 9.91 -1.58
C THR A 23 -1.80 8.44 -1.22
N THR A 24 -2.30 8.12 -0.01
CA THR A 24 -2.48 6.72 0.39
C THR A 24 -3.56 6.04 -0.46
N PHE A 25 -4.61 6.78 -0.83
CA PHE A 25 -5.59 6.28 -1.79
C PHE A 25 -4.92 6.00 -3.14
N ALA A 26 -4.09 6.93 -3.62
CA ALA A 26 -3.39 6.77 -4.90
C ALA A 26 -2.45 5.57 -4.89
N ILE A 27 -1.78 5.31 -3.76
CA ILE A 27 -0.91 4.15 -3.61
C ILE A 27 -1.72 2.86 -3.79
N GLY A 28 -2.84 2.74 -3.08
CA GLY A 28 -3.72 1.58 -3.21
C GLY A 28 -4.27 1.42 -4.62
N ASN A 29 -4.69 2.53 -5.23
CA ASN A 29 -5.24 2.53 -6.57
C ASN A 29 -4.22 2.08 -7.62
N ALA A 30 -2.98 2.59 -7.54
CA ALA A 30 -1.92 2.21 -8.46
C ALA A 30 -1.57 0.74 -8.32
N LEU A 31 -1.47 0.25 -7.08
CA LEU A 31 -1.19 -1.16 -6.84
C LEU A 31 -2.31 -2.04 -7.40
N GLY A 32 -3.56 -1.67 -7.13
CA GLY A 32 -4.71 -2.42 -7.63
C GLY A 32 -4.76 -2.51 -9.14
N HIS A 33 -4.51 -1.40 -9.83
CA HIS A 33 -4.45 -1.39 -11.28
C HIS A 33 -3.34 -2.27 -11.81
N HIS A 34 -2.19 -2.24 -11.14
CA HIS A 34 -1.08 -3.08 -11.54
C HIS A 34 -1.42 -4.58 -11.40
N LEU A 35 -2.00 -4.96 -10.27
CA LEU A 35 -2.39 -6.35 -10.03
C LEU A 35 -3.49 -6.81 -10.99
N ALA A 36 -4.38 -5.92 -11.38
CA ALA A 36 -5.47 -6.24 -12.29
C ALA A 36 -5.00 -6.61 -13.70
N LYS A 37 -3.75 -6.29 -14.04
CA LYS A 37 -3.18 -6.70 -15.32
C LYS A 37 -2.99 -8.21 -15.41
N LYS A 38 -2.85 -8.87 -14.26
CA LYS A 38 -2.61 -10.32 -14.21
C LYS A 38 -3.83 -11.12 -13.77
N SER A 39 -4.78 -10.48 -13.11
CA SER A 39 -5.96 -11.15 -12.58
C SER A 39 -7.14 -10.19 -12.63
N SER A 40 -8.29 -10.67 -13.06
CA SER A 40 -9.48 -9.82 -13.22
C SER A 40 -9.99 -9.27 -11.89
N LYS A 41 -9.73 -9.95 -10.78
CA LYS A 41 -10.18 -9.52 -9.46
C LYS A 41 -9.15 -9.92 -8.42
N PRO A 42 -8.03 -9.18 -8.36
CA PRO A 42 -6.96 -9.54 -7.44
C PRO A 42 -7.38 -9.38 -5.99
N ARG A 43 -6.96 -10.33 -5.14
CA ARG A 43 -7.24 -10.29 -3.71
C ARG A 43 -6.00 -9.77 -2.98
N VAL A 44 -6.23 -8.83 -2.06
CA VAL A 44 -5.16 -8.20 -1.29
C VAL A 44 -5.51 -8.27 0.19
N VAL A 45 -4.55 -8.71 1.01
CA VAL A 45 -4.74 -8.72 2.47
C VAL A 45 -4.02 -7.51 3.06
N ILE A 46 -4.69 -6.80 4.00
CA ILE A 46 -4.10 -5.66 4.70
C ILE A 46 -4.07 -5.97 6.19
N GLY A 47 -2.89 -5.83 6.79
CA GLY A 47 -2.72 -5.89 8.23
C GLY A 47 -2.17 -4.58 8.74
N GLN A 48 -2.23 -4.37 10.04
CA GLN A 48 -1.79 -3.10 10.63
C GLN A 48 -1.25 -3.32 12.04
N ASP A 49 -0.46 -2.34 12.50
CA ASP A 49 -0.04 -2.31 13.89
C ASP A 49 -1.08 -1.55 14.72
N THR A 50 -0.78 -1.30 16.00
CA THR A 50 -1.73 -0.69 16.93
C THR A 50 -1.76 0.83 16.90
N ARG A 51 -1.00 1.48 16.00
CA ARG A 51 -0.99 2.95 15.93
C ARG A 51 -2.37 3.49 15.57
N GLU A 52 -2.72 4.62 16.14
CA GLU A 52 -4.00 5.26 15.86
C GLU A 52 -4.18 5.57 14.38
N SER A 53 -3.11 6.06 13.73
CA SER A 53 -3.18 6.40 12.31
C SER A 53 -3.30 5.19 11.40
N SER A 54 -2.96 3.99 11.87
CA SER A 54 -2.98 2.81 11.00
C SER A 54 -4.38 2.49 10.48
N GLY A 55 -5.41 2.75 11.28
CA GLY A 55 -6.78 2.49 10.85
C GLY A 55 -7.19 3.30 9.63
N TRP A 56 -7.03 4.63 9.69
CA TRP A 56 -7.45 5.46 8.56
C TRP A 56 -6.52 5.32 7.35
N ILE A 57 -5.22 5.10 7.58
CA ILE A 57 -4.30 4.86 6.46
C ILE A 57 -4.69 3.57 5.75
N GLY A 58 -4.94 2.50 6.51
CA GLY A 58 -5.38 1.24 5.94
C GLY A 58 -6.69 1.36 5.17
N ASP A 59 -7.65 2.11 5.71
CA ASP A 59 -8.93 2.33 5.04
C ASP A 59 -8.74 3.09 3.72
N SER A 60 -7.87 4.09 3.71
CA SER A 60 -7.60 4.88 2.51
C SER A 60 -6.95 4.04 1.41
N VAL A 61 -5.95 3.21 1.78
CA VAL A 61 -5.31 2.30 0.85
C VAL A 61 -6.33 1.28 0.32
N ALA A 62 -7.16 0.73 1.20
CA ALA A 62 -8.18 -0.24 0.82
C ALA A 62 -9.19 0.37 -0.16
N ALA A 63 -9.59 1.62 0.06
CA ALA A 63 -10.51 2.30 -0.85
C ALA A 63 -9.89 2.46 -2.24
N GLY A 64 -8.61 2.79 -2.30
CA GLY A 64 -7.90 2.88 -3.58
C GLY A 64 -7.83 1.54 -4.31
N LEU A 65 -7.54 0.48 -3.59
CA LEU A 65 -7.52 -0.88 -4.15
C LEU A 65 -8.89 -1.26 -4.69
N ALA A 66 -9.94 -1.03 -3.90
CA ALA A 66 -11.30 -1.39 -4.30
C ALA A 66 -11.73 -0.60 -5.54
N ALA A 67 -11.36 0.67 -5.63
CA ALA A 67 -11.67 1.51 -6.79
C ALA A 67 -11.01 0.97 -8.06
N ALA A 68 -9.90 0.25 -7.93
CA ALA A 68 -9.21 -0.38 -9.06
C ALA A 68 -9.71 -1.80 -9.34
N GLY A 69 -10.71 -2.28 -8.60
CA GLY A 69 -11.30 -3.59 -8.82
C GLY A 69 -10.73 -4.71 -7.96
N ALA A 70 -9.86 -4.40 -7.01
CA ALA A 70 -9.32 -5.43 -6.13
C ALA A 70 -10.29 -5.78 -5.02
N GLU A 71 -10.19 -7.00 -4.53
CA GLU A 71 -10.92 -7.46 -3.37
C GLU A 71 -10.01 -7.39 -2.17
N VAL A 72 -10.43 -6.69 -1.12
CA VAL A 72 -9.58 -6.42 0.04
C VAL A 72 -10.07 -7.21 1.25
N ALA A 73 -9.15 -7.90 1.91
CA ALA A 73 -9.41 -8.60 3.15
C ALA A 73 -8.58 -7.97 4.26
N SER A 74 -9.19 -7.74 5.41
CA SER A 74 -8.48 -7.20 6.57
C SER A 74 -8.02 -8.34 7.48
N ALA A 75 -6.74 -8.31 7.84
CA ALA A 75 -6.19 -9.24 8.83
C ALA A 75 -6.15 -8.63 10.23
N GLY A 76 -6.59 -7.36 10.36
CA GLY A 76 -6.61 -6.67 11.64
C GLY A 76 -5.20 -6.36 12.13
N VAL A 77 -5.04 -6.37 13.45
CA VAL A 77 -3.74 -6.13 14.07
C VAL A 77 -2.90 -7.40 14.00
N ILE A 78 -1.79 -7.32 13.28
CA ILE A 78 -0.95 -8.48 13.00
C ILE A 78 0.47 -8.00 12.71
N THR A 79 1.45 -8.87 12.88
CA THR A 79 2.85 -8.54 12.61
C THR A 79 3.13 -8.49 11.11
N THR A 80 4.21 -7.78 10.74
CA THR A 80 4.65 -7.72 9.35
C THR A 80 4.92 -9.12 8.76
N PRO A 81 5.69 -10.01 9.44
CA PRO A 81 5.85 -11.37 8.93
C PRO A 81 4.55 -12.14 8.83
N GLY A 82 3.58 -11.84 9.69
CA GLY A 82 2.27 -12.48 9.64
C GLY A 82 1.52 -12.18 8.37
N VAL A 83 1.57 -10.92 7.90
CA VAL A 83 0.91 -10.55 6.65
C VAL A 83 1.60 -11.21 5.45
N ALA A 84 2.93 -11.19 5.43
CA ALA A 84 3.69 -11.85 4.36
C ALA A 84 3.35 -13.34 4.29
N TYR A 85 3.25 -13.98 5.43
CA TYR A 85 2.87 -15.39 5.54
C TYR A 85 1.46 -15.62 4.97
N LEU A 86 0.49 -14.80 5.37
CA LEU A 86 -0.88 -14.93 4.90
C LEU A 86 -0.98 -14.73 3.38
N ALA A 87 -0.25 -13.75 2.86
CA ALA A 87 -0.28 -13.47 1.43
C ALA A 87 0.13 -14.70 0.63
N ARG A 88 1.19 -15.36 1.05
CA ARG A 88 1.69 -16.56 0.39
C ARG A 88 0.78 -17.76 0.64
N LYS A 89 0.43 -18.00 1.91
CA LYS A 89 -0.27 -19.22 2.31
C LYS A 89 -1.69 -19.28 1.75
N GLN A 90 -2.38 -18.13 1.68
CA GLN A 90 -3.76 -18.09 1.24
C GLN A 90 -3.92 -17.53 -0.17
N SER A 91 -2.84 -17.49 -0.92
CA SER A 91 -2.86 -17.15 -2.36
C SER A 91 -3.43 -15.77 -2.66
N PHE A 92 -3.08 -14.77 -1.83
CA PHE A 92 -3.39 -13.39 -2.16
C PHE A 92 -2.46 -12.89 -3.25
N ALA A 93 -2.94 -11.95 -4.06
CA ALA A 93 -2.10 -11.32 -5.08
C ALA A 93 -1.04 -10.43 -4.43
N ALA A 94 -1.34 -9.84 -3.28
CA ALA A 94 -0.40 -9.00 -2.53
C ALA A 94 -0.83 -8.92 -1.07
N GLY A 95 0.12 -8.52 -0.22
CA GLY A 95 -0.14 -8.21 1.18
C GLY A 95 0.39 -6.84 1.52
N ILE A 96 -0.34 -6.09 2.33
CA ILE A 96 0.05 -4.74 2.75
C ILE A 96 0.05 -4.67 4.26
N VAL A 97 1.07 -4.03 4.81
CA VAL A 97 1.17 -3.80 6.25
C VAL A 97 1.27 -2.30 6.52
N ILE A 98 0.39 -1.82 7.39
CA ILE A 98 0.44 -0.42 7.83
C ILE A 98 1.18 -0.40 9.16
N SER A 99 2.47 -0.02 9.12
CA SER A 99 3.33 -0.06 10.30
C SER A 99 4.61 0.71 10.05
N ALA A 100 5.11 1.36 11.08
CA ALA A 100 6.44 1.99 11.04
C ALA A 100 7.40 1.33 12.04
N SER A 101 7.09 0.14 12.49
CA SER A 101 7.94 -0.65 13.39
C SER A 101 8.27 0.10 14.69
N HIS A 102 9.54 0.52 14.87
CA HIS A 102 9.99 1.15 16.12
C HIS A 102 10.01 2.67 16.06
N ASN A 103 9.52 3.27 14.99
CA ASN A 103 9.48 4.73 14.85
C ASN A 103 8.49 5.35 15.85
N PRO A 104 8.60 6.67 16.14
CA PRO A 104 7.64 7.35 17.02
C PRO A 104 6.20 7.14 16.56
N TRP A 105 5.27 7.27 17.51
CA TRP A 105 3.84 7.04 17.24
C TRP A 105 3.25 7.96 16.17
N THR A 106 3.86 9.13 15.96
CA THR A 106 3.44 10.08 14.93
C THR A 106 3.74 9.61 13.52
N ASP A 107 4.70 8.70 13.38
CA ASP A 107 5.09 8.15 12.09
C ASP A 107 4.24 6.93 11.73
N ASN A 108 4.21 6.62 10.46
CA ASN A 108 3.63 5.37 10.01
C ASN A 108 4.32 4.95 8.71
N GLY A 109 3.87 3.88 8.13
CA GLY A 109 4.46 3.37 6.92
C GLY A 109 3.55 2.36 6.24
N ILE A 110 3.85 2.13 4.97
CA ILE A 110 3.15 1.15 4.15
C ILE A 110 4.18 0.22 3.54
N LYS A 111 4.10 -1.06 3.88
CA LYS A 111 4.95 -2.10 3.29
C LYS A 111 4.11 -2.99 2.41
N VAL A 112 4.61 -3.32 1.23
CA VAL A 112 3.87 -4.13 0.26
C VAL A 112 4.66 -5.38 -0.08
N PHE A 113 4.00 -6.51 0.00
CA PHE A 113 4.55 -7.82 -0.36
C PHE A 113 3.78 -8.40 -1.54
N GLY A 114 4.48 -9.11 -2.41
CA GLY A 114 3.81 -9.85 -3.47
C GLY A 114 3.16 -11.12 -2.95
N GLY A 115 2.49 -11.82 -3.84
CA GLY A 115 1.83 -13.09 -3.49
C GLY A 115 2.78 -14.19 -3.06
N ASP A 116 4.07 -14.02 -3.31
CA ASP A 116 5.10 -14.95 -2.86
C ASP A 116 5.55 -14.70 -1.43
N GLY A 117 5.04 -13.63 -0.80
CA GLY A 117 5.40 -13.26 0.56
C GLY A 117 6.66 -12.42 0.67
N TYR A 118 7.27 -12.05 -0.46
CA TYR A 118 8.48 -11.24 -0.49
C TYR A 118 8.17 -9.82 -0.90
N LYS A 119 9.06 -8.88 -0.53
CA LYS A 119 8.97 -7.49 -0.93
C LYS A 119 8.85 -7.39 -2.46
N LEU A 120 8.11 -6.40 -2.94
CA LEU A 120 7.99 -6.14 -4.36
C LEU A 120 9.36 -5.85 -4.97
N SER A 121 9.53 -6.21 -6.25
CA SER A 121 10.76 -5.88 -6.96
C SER A 121 10.90 -4.37 -7.12
N ASP A 122 12.13 -3.90 -7.27
CA ASP A 122 12.40 -2.48 -7.48
C ASP A 122 11.70 -1.97 -8.74
N GLU A 123 11.67 -2.79 -9.80
CA GLU A 123 10.98 -2.43 -11.04
C GLU A 123 9.50 -2.19 -10.85
N LEU A 124 8.87 -3.05 -10.05
CA LEU A 124 7.44 -2.93 -9.76
C LEU A 124 7.15 -1.71 -8.90
N GLU A 125 7.98 -1.48 -7.89
CA GLU A 125 7.85 -0.28 -7.06
C GLU A 125 7.97 0.98 -7.91
N LEU A 126 8.92 1.01 -8.82
CA LEU A 126 9.11 2.15 -9.72
C LEU A 126 7.89 2.36 -10.62
N SER A 127 7.32 1.29 -11.17
CA SER A 127 6.11 1.38 -11.98
C SER A 127 4.95 2.00 -11.21
N ILE A 128 4.78 1.60 -9.96
CA ILE A 128 3.72 2.13 -9.10
C ILE A 128 3.96 3.61 -8.83
N GLU A 129 5.21 4.00 -8.53
CA GLU A 129 5.56 5.39 -8.29
C GLU A 129 5.27 6.27 -9.51
N GLN A 130 5.62 5.77 -10.70
CA GLN A 130 5.38 6.50 -11.94
C GLN A 130 3.88 6.70 -12.19
N GLU A 131 3.07 5.72 -11.88
CA GLU A 131 1.63 5.86 -12.04
C GLU A 131 1.04 6.87 -11.07
N ILE A 132 1.53 6.89 -9.83
CA ILE A 132 1.10 7.87 -8.83
C ILE A 132 1.47 9.28 -9.29
N ASP A 133 2.70 9.48 -9.74
CA ASP A 133 3.17 10.79 -10.24
C ASP A 133 2.36 11.26 -11.43
N ARG A 134 2.05 10.37 -12.36
CA ARG A 134 1.26 10.70 -13.55
C ARG A 134 -0.13 11.17 -13.19
N LYS A 135 -0.78 10.48 -12.25
CA LYS A 135 -2.12 10.86 -11.78
C LYS A 135 -2.10 12.19 -11.06
N SER A 136 -1.09 12.43 -10.23
CA SER A 136 -0.93 13.68 -9.51
C SER A 136 -0.75 14.85 -10.47
N THR A 137 0.10 14.68 -11.49
CA THR A 137 0.31 15.70 -12.51
C THR A 137 -0.97 16.01 -13.27
N ARG A 138 -1.75 14.97 -13.60
CA ARG A 138 -3.01 15.14 -14.32
C ARG A 138 -4.03 15.92 -13.49
N LEU A 139 -4.10 15.63 -12.19
CA LEU A 139 -4.99 16.38 -11.30
C LEU A 139 -4.58 17.83 -11.19
N ASN A 140 -3.28 18.10 -11.10
CA ASN A 140 -2.77 19.46 -11.00
C ASN A 140 -3.02 20.25 -12.30
N SER A 141 -2.94 19.60 -13.45
CA SER A 141 -3.12 20.29 -14.74
C SER A 141 -4.57 20.54 -15.08
N SER A 142 -5.54 19.99 -14.36
CA SER A 142 -6.95 20.23 -14.61
C SER A 142 -7.51 21.44 -13.88
N HIS A 143 -6.68 22.20 -13.20
CA HIS A 143 -7.08 23.43 -12.51
C HIS A 143 -7.10 24.64 -13.44
#